data_46a51d142234a30c6cbbb39379b6559e
#
_entry.id   46a51d142234a30c6cbbb39379b6559e
#
_cell.length_a   1.000
_cell.length_b   1.000
_cell.length_c   1.000
_cell.angle_alpha   90.00
_cell.angle_beta   90.00
_cell.angle_gamma   90.00
#
_symmetry.space_group_name_H-M   'P 1'
#
loop_
_entity.id
_entity.type
_entity.pdbx_description
1 polymer ?
#
loop_
_entity_poly.entity_id
_entity_poly.type
_entity_poly.pdbx_seq_one_letter_code
_entity_poly.pdbx_strand_id
1 'polypeptide(L)'
;MQLSGVVISAIIFISCGGGGKRIVLSPEDSLAIVQENLAHRSETDAFMRDSRDSPFNKDTTIEYHGLKWFPINPYFRGRSILHRYANPETVIVLGTKGEERKNLRYGYFAFDVPDEHGKPKTLRINVYKFTPHDKRRYELYKNNLSLWFTDKTTGKETYNVGRYIELGEENPDPNFVYTIDLNKAFNPYCAYSDLFSCAIPRKEDHLDVALRVGEMKYHE
;
A
#
# COMPACT_ATOMS: atom_id res chain seq x y z
N MET A 1 0.22 -36.07 38.97
CA MET A 1 0.74 -36.01 37.59
C MET A 1 0.88 -34.54 37.26
N GLN A 2 2.07 -33.96 37.51
CA GLN A 2 2.36 -32.53 37.28
C GLN A 2 2.88 -32.39 35.86
N LEU A 3 2.21 -31.56 35.07
CA LEU A 3 2.69 -31.14 33.75
C LEU A 3 3.57 -29.92 33.94
N SER A 4 4.89 -30.09 33.74
CA SER A 4 5.85 -29.04 33.71
C SER A 4 5.74 -28.31 32.38
N GLY A 5 5.32 -27.04 32.41
CA GLY A 5 5.34 -26.15 31.26
C GLY A 5 6.78 -25.72 30.94
N VAL A 6 7.23 -26.03 29.74
CA VAL A 6 8.51 -25.53 29.21
C VAL A 6 8.30 -24.11 28.70
N VAL A 7 8.84 -23.13 29.40
CA VAL A 7 8.93 -21.74 28.94
C VAL A 7 10.14 -21.66 28.02
N ILE A 8 9.91 -21.56 26.72
CA ILE A 8 10.96 -21.28 25.74
C ILE A 8 11.24 -19.78 25.78
N SER A 9 12.33 -19.42 26.44
CA SER A 9 12.84 -18.03 26.46
C SER A 9 13.53 -17.75 25.13
N ALA A 10 12.97 -16.85 24.32
CA ALA A 10 13.62 -16.37 23.09
C ALA A 10 14.83 -15.51 23.45
N ILE A 11 16.02 -16.00 23.18
CA ILE A 11 17.27 -15.25 23.35
C ILE A 11 17.43 -14.33 22.15
N ILE A 12 17.25 -13.03 22.38
CA ILE A 12 17.54 -11.99 21.38
C ILE A 12 19.05 -11.75 21.39
N PHE A 13 19.75 -12.23 20.37
CA PHE A 13 21.15 -11.86 20.13
C PHE A 13 21.21 -10.43 19.56
N ILE A 14 21.65 -9.47 20.37
CA ILE A 14 22.04 -8.15 19.91
C ILE A 14 23.45 -8.25 19.34
N SER A 15 23.59 -8.32 18.03
CA SER A 15 24.86 -8.22 17.35
C SER A 15 25.19 -6.74 17.08
N CYS A 16 26.15 -6.18 17.80
CA CYS A 16 26.76 -4.90 17.47
C CYS A 16 27.78 -5.11 16.34
N GLY A 17 27.39 -4.79 15.11
CA GLY A 17 28.27 -4.77 13.94
C GLY A 17 27.58 -3.95 12.85
N GLY A 18 28.26 -2.92 12.34
CA GLY A 18 27.76 -1.97 11.33
C GLY A 18 27.44 -2.63 9.98
N GLY A 19 26.32 -3.31 9.91
CA GLY A 19 25.69 -3.82 8.72
C GLY A 19 24.19 -3.65 8.91
N GLY A 20 23.46 -3.11 7.91
CA GLY A 20 22.02 -2.90 7.98
C GLY A 20 21.33 -4.13 8.55
N LYS A 21 20.48 -3.95 9.57
CA LYS A 21 19.76 -5.04 10.21
C LYS A 21 18.93 -5.77 9.16
N ARG A 22 19.25 -7.03 8.89
CA ARG A 22 18.43 -7.90 8.04
C ARG A 22 17.02 -7.98 8.64
N ILE A 23 15.99 -7.76 7.83
CA ILE A 23 14.62 -8.01 8.25
C ILE A 23 14.49 -9.52 8.47
N VAL A 24 14.25 -9.93 9.71
CA VAL A 24 14.07 -11.36 10.05
C VAL A 24 12.64 -11.55 10.50
N LEU A 25 11.91 -12.41 9.78
CA LEU A 25 10.57 -12.85 10.14
C LEU A 25 10.63 -14.29 10.64
N SER A 26 9.86 -14.61 11.68
CA SER A 26 9.66 -16.01 12.05
C SER A 26 8.90 -16.77 10.96
N PRO A 27 9.06 -18.10 10.84
CA PRO A 27 8.25 -18.90 9.92
C PRO A 27 6.74 -18.75 10.18
N GLU A 28 6.35 -18.62 11.45
CA GLU A 28 4.97 -18.44 11.88
C GLU A 28 4.41 -17.09 11.43
N ASP A 29 5.14 -15.99 11.67
CA ASP A 29 4.75 -14.65 11.18
C ASP A 29 4.65 -14.61 9.67
N SER A 30 5.61 -15.24 8.97
CA SER A 30 5.61 -15.32 7.52
C SER A 30 4.36 -16.04 6.99
N LEU A 31 3.99 -17.17 7.61
CA LEU A 31 2.80 -17.93 7.26
C LEU A 31 1.52 -17.13 7.52
N ALA A 32 1.43 -16.46 8.66
CA ALA A 32 0.28 -15.62 9.01
C ALA A 32 0.09 -14.49 7.98
N ILE A 33 1.17 -13.82 7.58
CA ILE A 33 1.13 -12.77 6.54
C ILE A 33 0.64 -13.34 5.20
N VAL A 34 1.12 -14.53 4.81
CA VAL A 34 0.68 -15.18 3.57
C VAL A 34 -0.82 -15.49 3.62
N GLN A 35 -1.30 -16.08 4.71
CA GLN A 35 -2.71 -16.42 4.87
C GLN A 35 -3.62 -15.19 4.85
N GLU A 36 -3.23 -14.12 5.56
CA GLU A 36 -3.96 -12.83 5.54
C GLU A 36 -4.05 -12.25 4.13
N ASN A 37 -2.96 -12.30 3.37
CA ASN A 37 -2.95 -11.78 2.00
C ASN A 37 -3.76 -12.65 1.03
N LEU A 38 -3.76 -13.98 1.19
CA LEU A 38 -4.62 -14.86 0.39
C LEU A 38 -6.11 -14.58 0.65
N ALA A 39 -6.50 -14.41 1.92
CA ALA A 39 -7.87 -14.03 2.27
C ALA A 39 -8.24 -12.66 1.65
N HIS A 40 -7.40 -11.65 1.82
CA HIS A 40 -7.61 -10.32 1.22
C HIS A 40 -7.79 -10.38 -0.31
N ARG A 41 -6.96 -11.16 -1.01
CA ARG A 41 -7.08 -11.33 -2.48
C ARG A 41 -8.39 -11.99 -2.88
N SER A 42 -8.83 -13.01 -2.13
CA SER A 42 -10.11 -13.68 -2.36
C SER A 42 -11.29 -12.73 -2.14
N GLU A 43 -11.25 -11.92 -1.09
CA GLU A 43 -12.27 -10.89 -0.82
C GLU A 43 -12.29 -9.80 -1.91
N THR A 44 -11.11 -9.34 -2.33
CA THR A 44 -10.97 -8.35 -3.40
C THR A 44 -11.51 -8.89 -4.73
N ASP A 45 -11.18 -10.14 -5.07
CA ASP A 45 -11.66 -10.80 -6.29
C ASP A 45 -13.20 -10.94 -6.27
N ALA A 46 -13.76 -11.37 -5.15
CA ALA A 46 -15.22 -11.45 -4.97
C ALA A 46 -15.88 -10.07 -5.08
N PHE A 47 -15.30 -9.03 -4.46
CA PHE A 47 -15.79 -7.66 -4.59
C PHE A 47 -15.78 -7.19 -6.04
N MET A 48 -14.66 -7.39 -6.75
CA MET A 48 -14.52 -6.96 -8.15
C MET A 48 -15.53 -7.65 -9.08
N ARG A 49 -15.82 -8.94 -8.84
CA ARG A 49 -16.77 -9.71 -9.61
C ARG A 49 -18.23 -9.40 -9.28
N ASP A 50 -18.59 -9.30 -7.99
CA ASP A 50 -19.96 -9.40 -7.53
C ASP A 50 -20.54 -8.06 -7.01
N SER A 51 -19.71 -7.11 -6.57
CA SER A 51 -20.19 -5.86 -5.97
C SER A 51 -20.73 -4.90 -7.02
N ARG A 52 -21.87 -4.26 -6.72
CA ARG A 52 -22.42 -3.15 -7.53
C ARG A 52 -21.50 -1.93 -7.57
N ASP A 53 -20.58 -1.82 -6.60
CA ASP A 53 -19.59 -0.73 -6.52
C ASP A 53 -18.29 -1.03 -7.23
N SER A 54 -18.13 -2.24 -7.74
CA SER A 54 -17.01 -2.64 -8.58
C SER A 54 -16.96 -1.83 -9.89
N PRO A 55 -15.77 -1.46 -10.38
CA PRO A 55 -15.63 -0.83 -11.69
C PRO A 55 -16.18 -1.68 -12.82
N PHE A 56 -16.12 -3.01 -12.72
CA PHE A 56 -16.61 -3.94 -13.73
C PHE A 56 -18.15 -4.02 -13.80
N ASN A 57 -18.84 -3.78 -12.67
CA ASN A 57 -20.30 -3.75 -12.64
C ASN A 57 -20.87 -2.34 -12.86
N LYS A 58 -20.06 -1.29 -12.70
CA LYS A 58 -20.41 0.09 -13.08
C LYS A 58 -20.18 0.35 -14.57
N ASP A 59 -19.19 -0.27 -15.15
CA ASP A 59 -18.89 -0.22 -16.58
C ASP A 59 -19.22 -1.57 -17.22
N THR A 60 -20.40 -1.65 -17.80
CA THR A 60 -20.89 -2.90 -18.43
C THR A 60 -20.23 -3.20 -19.79
N THR A 61 -19.29 -2.36 -20.22
CA THR A 61 -18.55 -2.59 -21.48
C THR A 61 -17.26 -3.38 -21.27
N ILE A 62 -16.86 -3.60 -20.01
CA ILE A 62 -15.67 -4.35 -19.65
C ILE A 62 -16.04 -5.67 -18.96
N GLU A 63 -15.29 -6.73 -19.26
CA GLU A 63 -15.49 -8.04 -18.67
C GLU A 63 -14.45 -8.30 -17.60
N TYR A 64 -14.87 -8.94 -16.48
CA TYR A 64 -13.98 -9.31 -15.40
C TYR A 64 -13.38 -10.69 -15.64
N HIS A 65 -12.04 -10.77 -15.70
CA HIS A 65 -11.29 -12.01 -15.94
C HIS A 65 -10.39 -12.41 -14.75
N GLY A 66 -10.64 -11.85 -13.56
CA GLY A 66 -9.79 -12.03 -12.38
C GLY A 66 -8.63 -11.05 -12.31
N LEU A 67 -8.18 -10.74 -11.11
CA LEU A 67 -7.03 -9.88 -10.87
C LEU A 67 -5.72 -10.67 -10.98
N LYS A 68 -4.69 -10.03 -11.51
CA LYS A 68 -3.34 -10.60 -11.59
C LYS A 68 -2.49 -10.07 -10.42
N TRP A 69 -1.84 -10.97 -9.71
CA TRP A 69 -1.05 -10.64 -8.53
C TRP A 69 0.37 -11.20 -8.62
N PHE A 70 1.34 -10.45 -8.13
CA PHE A 70 2.65 -11.00 -7.84
C PHE A 70 2.58 -12.05 -6.72
N PRO A 71 3.57 -12.96 -6.60
CA PRO A 71 3.70 -13.81 -5.41
C PRO A 71 3.74 -12.98 -4.13
N ILE A 72 3.11 -13.48 -3.06
CA ILE A 72 3.15 -12.83 -1.75
C ILE A 72 4.57 -12.93 -1.20
N ASN A 73 5.11 -11.80 -0.78
CA ASN A 73 6.41 -11.74 -0.12
C ASN A 73 6.27 -11.04 1.25
N PRO A 74 6.33 -11.80 2.36
CA PRO A 74 6.16 -11.26 3.71
C PRO A 74 7.13 -10.14 4.09
N TYR A 75 8.31 -10.08 3.46
CA TYR A 75 9.31 -9.04 3.70
C TYR A 75 8.93 -7.66 3.18
N PHE A 76 7.85 -7.54 2.41
CA PHE A 76 7.30 -6.27 1.93
C PHE A 76 6.14 -5.76 2.78
N ARG A 77 6.06 -6.22 4.03
CA ARG A 77 5.16 -5.71 5.05
C ARG A 77 5.97 -4.95 6.10
N GLY A 78 5.80 -3.63 6.12
CA GLY A 78 6.50 -2.75 7.05
C GLY A 78 5.63 -2.25 8.19
N ARG A 79 6.27 -1.68 9.21
CA ARG A 79 5.62 -1.01 10.33
C ARG A 79 6.22 0.37 10.52
N SER A 80 5.39 1.38 10.68
CA SER A 80 5.84 2.77 10.88
C SER A 80 4.79 3.55 11.67
N ILE A 81 5.22 4.51 12.47
CA ILE A 81 4.32 5.60 12.89
C ILE A 81 4.09 6.54 11.71
N LEU A 82 3.04 7.32 11.77
CA LEU A 82 2.82 8.40 10.81
C LEU A 82 3.69 9.61 11.19
N HIS A 83 4.69 9.89 10.35
CA HIS A 83 5.53 11.08 10.46
C HIS A 83 4.82 12.26 9.84
N ARG A 84 4.12 13.07 10.65
CA ARG A 84 3.42 14.28 10.17
C ARG A 84 4.43 15.38 9.84
N TYR A 85 4.21 16.10 8.75
CA TYR A 85 4.98 17.32 8.48
C TYR A 85 4.62 18.42 9.46
N ALA A 86 5.62 19.18 9.93
CA ALA A 86 5.38 20.33 10.80
C ALA A 86 4.52 21.41 10.11
N ASN A 87 4.72 21.58 8.79
CA ASN A 87 3.98 22.47 7.94
C ASN A 87 3.46 21.70 6.71
N PRO A 88 2.31 21.03 6.82
CA PRO A 88 1.72 20.35 5.67
C PRO A 88 1.35 21.34 4.58
N GLU A 89 1.62 21.00 3.32
CA GLU A 89 1.35 21.87 2.20
C GLU A 89 0.24 21.32 1.29
N THR A 90 -0.60 22.22 0.78
CA THR A 90 -1.55 21.86 -0.27
C THR A 90 -0.82 21.78 -1.60
N VAL A 91 -0.91 20.64 -2.24
CA VAL A 91 -0.29 20.35 -3.54
C VAL A 91 -1.34 20.02 -4.59
N ILE A 92 -1.02 20.28 -5.85
CA ILE A 92 -1.85 19.84 -6.97
C ILE A 92 -1.43 18.42 -7.35
N VAL A 93 -2.42 17.53 -7.38
CA VAL A 93 -2.32 16.18 -7.90
C VAL A 93 -3.22 16.08 -9.12
N LEU A 94 -2.68 15.66 -10.25
CA LEU A 94 -3.47 15.51 -11.48
C LEU A 94 -4.31 14.22 -11.40
N GLY A 95 -5.51 14.28 -11.92
CA GLY A 95 -6.31 13.10 -12.22
C GLY A 95 -5.97 12.54 -13.60
N THR A 96 -6.28 11.27 -13.83
CA THR A 96 -6.01 10.60 -15.13
C THR A 96 -6.81 11.19 -16.30
N LYS A 97 -7.82 12.02 -16.03
CA LYS A 97 -8.57 12.80 -17.04
C LYS A 97 -8.11 14.27 -17.13
N GLY A 98 -6.99 14.59 -16.51
CA GLY A 98 -6.38 15.93 -16.59
C GLY A 98 -6.92 16.94 -15.59
N GLU A 99 -7.88 16.59 -14.75
CA GLU A 99 -8.38 17.48 -13.70
C GLU A 99 -7.37 17.68 -12.57
N GLU A 100 -7.34 18.89 -12.04
CA GLU A 100 -6.54 19.23 -10.87
C GLU A 100 -7.25 18.91 -9.56
N ARG A 101 -6.55 18.27 -8.65
CA ARG A 101 -7.02 17.92 -7.30
C ARG A 101 -6.10 18.55 -6.27
N LYS A 102 -6.65 19.36 -5.39
CA LYS A 102 -5.91 19.94 -4.27
C LYS A 102 -5.91 18.96 -3.11
N ASN A 103 -4.75 18.39 -2.82
CA ASN A 103 -4.56 17.47 -1.70
C ASN A 103 -3.56 18.05 -0.71
N LEU A 104 -3.74 17.77 0.57
CA LEU A 104 -2.80 18.11 1.61
C LEU A 104 -1.72 17.03 1.67
N ARG A 105 -0.46 17.36 1.37
CA ARG A 105 0.68 16.49 1.65
C ARG A 105 0.95 16.52 3.15
N TYR A 106 0.43 15.49 3.83
CA TYR A 106 0.22 15.51 5.27
C TYR A 106 1.39 14.97 6.07
N GLY A 107 2.02 13.92 5.56
CA GLY A 107 3.12 13.24 6.25
C GLY A 107 3.69 12.12 5.39
N TYR A 108 4.34 11.16 6.03
CA TYR A 108 4.88 9.98 5.37
C TYR A 108 5.00 8.81 6.33
N PHE A 109 5.08 7.60 5.78
CA PHE A 109 5.55 6.40 6.46
C PHE A 109 6.95 6.07 5.99
N ALA A 110 7.79 5.52 6.91
CA ALA A 110 9.15 5.09 6.60
C ALA A 110 9.41 3.71 7.22
N PHE A 111 9.80 2.75 6.37
CA PHE A 111 10.12 1.38 6.80
C PHE A 111 11.04 0.71 5.79
N ASP A 112 11.72 -0.35 6.22
CA ASP A 112 12.65 -1.07 5.38
C ASP A 112 11.99 -2.23 4.65
N VAL A 113 12.39 -2.42 3.38
CA VAL A 113 12.06 -3.58 2.54
C VAL A 113 13.35 -4.10 1.91
N PRO A 114 13.41 -5.37 1.45
CA PRO A 114 14.55 -5.83 0.68
C PRO A 114 14.59 -5.17 -0.70
N ASP A 115 15.77 -4.76 -1.14
CA ASP A 115 16.02 -4.40 -2.53
C ASP A 115 16.17 -5.66 -3.43
N GLU A 116 16.50 -5.48 -4.70
CA GLU A 116 16.73 -6.57 -5.66
C GLU A 116 17.88 -7.51 -5.32
N HIS A 117 18.76 -7.09 -4.38
CA HIS A 117 19.88 -7.88 -3.87
C HIS A 117 19.61 -8.43 -2.46
N GLY A 118 18.39 -8.26 -1.93
CA GLY A 118 18.00 -8.66 -0.58
C GLY A 118 18.57 -7.79 0.53
N LYS A 119 19.13 -6.60 0.20
CA LYS A 119 19.61 -5.64 1.20
C LYS A 119 18.46 -4.76 1.68
N PRO A 120 18.45 -4.38 2.96
CA PRO A 120 17.46 -3.42 3.47
C PRO A 120 17.54 -2.08 2.73
N LYS A 121 16.41 -1.62 2.23
CA LYS A 121 16.22 -0.30 1.64
C LYS A 121 15.04 0.39 2.31
N THR A 122 15.29 1.55 2.90
CA THR A 122 14.22 2.34 3.51
C THR A 122 13.35 2.96 2.43
N LEU A 123 12.06 2.64 2.46
CA LEU A 123 11.04 3.31 1.67
C LEU A 123 10.46 4.46 2.47
N ARG A 124 10.12 5.53 1.76
CA ARG A 124 9.33 6.64 2.28
C ARG A 124 8.13 6.84 1.37
N ILE A 125 6.94 6.59 1.90
CA ILE A 125 5.68 6.72 1.18
C ILE A 125 4.94 7.93 1.72
N ASN A 126 4.67 8.92 0.87
CA ASN A 126 3.92 10.12 1.25
C ASN A 126 2.47 9.77 1.55
N VAL A 127 1.91 10.53 2.49
CA VAL A 127 0.52 10.44 2.91
C VAL A 127 -0.19 11.72 2.54
N TYR A 128 -1.33 11.59 1.90
CA TYR A 128 -2.18 12.69 1.47
C TYR A 128 -3.53 12.65 2.17
N LYS A 129 -4.12 13.84 2.35
CA LYS A 129 -5.50 13.99 2.79
C LYS A 129 -6.28 14.85 1.81
N PHE A 130 -7.59 14.61 1.74
CA PHE A 130 -8.48 15.47 0.98
C PHE A 130 -8.54 16.87 1.59
N THR A 131 -8.72 17.88 0.75
CA THR A 131 -8.96 19.26 1.18
C THR A 131 -10.42 19.65 0.94
N PRO A 132 -10.94 20.69 1.63
CA PRO A 132 -12.31 21.18 1.42
C PRO A 132 -12.60 21.67 -0.01
N HIS A 133 -11.59 21.74 -0.88
CA HIS A 133 -11.76 22.10 -2.29
C HIS A 133 -12.64 21.07 -3.04
N ASP A 134 -12.48 19.78 -2.74
CA ASP A 134 -13.44 18.74 -3.14
C ASP A 134 -14.36 18.44 -1.94
N LYS A 135 -15.39 19.27 -1.78
CA LYS A 135 -16.29 19.22 -0.63
C LYS A 135 -16.88 17.84 -0.39
N ARG A 136 -17.32 17.14 -1.47
CA ARG A 136 -17.96 15.83 -1.34
C ARG A 136 -16.97 14.78 -0.80
N ARG A 137 -15.77 14.68 -1.40
CA ARG A 137 -14.77 13.72 -0.95
C ARG A 137 -14.21 14.10 0.42
N TYR A 138 -14.04 15.39 0.68
CA TYR A 138 -13.60 15.86 1.99
C TYR A 138 -14.52 15.41 3.11
N GLU A 139 -15.83 15.60 2.99
CA GLU A 139 -16.78 15.18 4.04
C GLU A 139 -16.78 13.67 4.26
N LEU A 140 -16.57 12.87 3.19
CA LEU A 140 -16.53 11.42 3.29
C LEU A 140 -15.20 10.87 3.81
N TYR A 141 -14.08 11.51 3.46
CA TYR A 141 -12.74 10.90 3.59
C TYR A 141 -11.71 11.81 4.28
N LYS A 142 -12.13 12.90 4.96
CA LYS A 142 -11.22 13.85 5.62
C LYS A 142 -10.28 13.21 6.65
N ASN A 143 -10.68 12.11 7.24
CA ASN A 143 -9.89 11.36 8.21
C ASN A 143 -9.04 10.25 7.57
N ASN A 144 -9.31 9.89 6.32
CA ASN A 144 -8.59 8.81 5.65
C ASN A 144 -7.17 9.22 5.27
N LEU A 145 -6.27 8.24 5.34
CA LEU A 145 -4.90 8.35 4.87
C LEU A 145 -4.84 7.79 3.45
N SER A 146 -4.57 8.66 2.48
CA SER A 146 -4.44 8.28 1.07
C SER A 146 -2.97 8.10 0.72
N LEU A 147 -2.61 6.93 0.23
CA LEU A 147 -1.25 6.57 -0.19
C LEU A 147 -1.30 6.10 -1.64
N TRP A 148 -0.43 6.66 -2.45
CA TRP A 148 -0.17 6.22 -3.83
C TRP A 148 1.30 6.39 -4.17
N PHE A 149 1.77 5.59 -5.10
CA PHE A 149 3.17 5.60 -5.50
C PHE A 149 3.37 5.05 -6.90
N THR A 150 4.50 5.41 -7.49
CA THR A 150 5.11 4.69 -8.61
C THR A 150 6.37 3.98 -8.13
N ASP A 151 6.82 2.97 -8.86
CA ASP A 151 8.05 2.24 -8.60
C ASP A 151 8.69 1.75 -9.90
N LYS A 152 9.83 1.06 -9.85
CA LYS A 152 10.54 0.58 -11.05
C LYS A 152 9.76 -0.41 -11.91
N THR A 153 8.65 -0.98 -11.40
CA THR A 153 7.76 -1.89 -12.16
C THR A 153 6.66 -1.14 -12.91
N THR A 154 6.41 0.15 -12.55
CA THR A 154 5.34 0.98 -13.10
C THR A 154 5.49 1.15 -14.61
N GLY A 155 4.39 0.91 -15.33
CA GLY A 155 4.33 0.97 -16.81
C GLY A 155 4.94 -0.25 -17.51
N LYS A 156 5.48 -1.21 -16.77
CA LYS A 156 6.04 -2.47 -17.28
C LYS A 156 5.22 -3.66 -16.79
N GLU A 157 5.40 -4.01 -15.53
CA GLU A 157 4.76 -5.14 -14.85
C GLU A 157 3.51 -4.72 -14.08
N THR A 158 3.43 -3.44 -13.67
CA THR A 158 2.30 -2.84 -12.97
C THR A 158 1.69 -1.70 -13.77
N TYR A 159 0.51 -1.23 -13.35
CA TYR A 159 -0.23 -0.18 -14.02
C TYR A 159 0.61 1.10 -14.21
N ASN A 160 0.51 1.71 -15.39
CA ASN A 160 1.36 2.82 -15.82
C ASN A 160 1.18 4.12 -15.03
N VAL A 161 0.06 4.30 -14.32
CA VAL A 161 -0.18 5.48 -13.49
C VAL A 161 0.37 5.28 -12.07
N GLY A 162 0.51 4.04 -11.60
CA GLY A 162 0.96 3.71 -10.25
C GLY A 162 -0.07 2.89 -9.48
N ARG A 163 0.23 2.61 -8.21
CA ARG A 163 -0.59 1.79 -7.31
C ARG A 163 -0.90 2.52 -6.02
N TYR A 164 -1.93 2.06 -5.33
CA TYR A 164 -2.45 2.64 -4.11
C TYR A 164 -2.33 1.65 -2.96
N ILE A 165 -2.34 2.19 -1.74
CA ILE A 165 -2.50 1.44 -0.49
C ILE A 165 -3.60 2.13 0.31
N GLU A 166 -4.51 1.35 0.88
CA GLU A 166 -5.54 1.84 1.76
C GLU A 166 -5.24 1.45 3.21
N LEU A 167 -5.20 2.43 4.09
CA LEU A 167 -4.99 2.23 5.53
C LEU A 167 -6.23 2.63 6.36
N GLY A 168 -7.26 3.18 5.72
CA GLY A 168 -8.44 3.69 6.39
C GLY A 168 -8.19 5.03 7.09
N GLU A 169 -8.90 5.26 8.19
CA GLU A 169 -8.84 6.51 8.94
C GLU A 169 -7.56 6.63 9.78
N GLU A 170 -7.13 7.87 9.97
CA GLU A 170 -6.02 8.19 10.86
C GLU A 170 -6.35 7.83 12.31
N ASN A 171 -5.44 7.11 12.97
CA ASN A 171 -5.54 6.88 14.40
C ASN A 171 -5.19 8.18 15.17
N PRO A 172 -5.98 8.58 16.17
CA PRO A 172 -5.72 9.79 16.95
C PRO A 172 -4.45 9.73 17.82
N ASP A 173 -3.97 8.55 18.18
CA ASP A 173 -2.69 8.38 18.88
C ASP A 173 -1.52 8.68 17.94
N PRO A 174 -0.70 9.72 18.22
CA PRO A 174 0.44 10.06 17.39
C PRO A 174 1.53 8.98 17.35
N ASN A 175 1.54 8.08 18.33
CA ASN A 175 2.50 6.97 18.42
C ASN A 175 1.94 5.65 17.86
N PHE A 176 0.74 5.67 17.31
CA PHE A 176 0.15 4.48 16.72
C PHE A 176 1.02 3.94 15.59
N VAL A 177 1.35 2.64 15.67
CA VAL A 177 2.18 1.97 14.68
C VAL A 177 1.28 1.33 13.62
N TYR A 178 1.30 1.89 12.43
CA TYR A 178 0.60 1.35 11.26
C TYR A 178 1.36 0.16 10.68
N THR A 179 0.61 -0.78 10.15
CA THR A 179 1.14 -1.85 9.30
C THR A 179 0.87 -1.48 7.83
N ILE A 180 1.94 -1.32 7.06
CA ILE A 180 1.89 -1.01 5.63
C ILE A 180 2.29 -2.27 4.87
N ASP A 181 1.30 -2.96 4.28
CA ASP A 181 1.52 -4.20 3.55
C ASP A 181 1.48 -3.94 2.03
N LEU A 182 2.66 -3.91 1.41
CA LEU A 182 2.79 -3.69 -0.03
C LEU A 182 2.26 -4.87 -0.87
N ASN A 183 2.04 -6.05 -0.26
CA ASN A 183 1.37 -7.16 -0.93
C ASN A 183 -0.12 -6.86 -1.20
N LYS A 184 -0.69 -5.84 -0.52
CA LYS A 184 -2.04 -5.32 -0.72
C LYS A 184 -2.09 -4.10 -1.63
N ALA A 185 -0.95 -3.69 -2.22
CA ALA A 185 -0.94 -2.59 -3.18
C ALA A 185 -1.79 -2.96 -4.40
N PHE A 186 -2.70 -2.05 -4.79
CA PHE A 186 -3.73 -2.31 -5.79
C PHE A 186 -3.75 -1.23 -6.88
N ASN A 187 -4.30 -1.58 -8.04
CA ASN A 187 -4.53 -0.65 -9.12
C ASN A 187 -5.77 0.22 -8.83
N PRO A 188 -5.71 1.55 -9.05
CA PRO A 188 -6.91 2.39 -8.97
C PRO A 188 -7.91 2.03 -10.07
N TYR A 189 -9.18 2.34 -9.88
CA TYR A 189 -10.28 1.93 -10.78
C TYR A 189 -10.11 2.37 -12.24
N CYS A 190 -9.37 3.44 -12.49
CA CYS A 190 -9.03 3.87 -13.85
C CYS A 190 -8.06 2.92 -14.57
N ALA A 191 -7.50 1.92 -13.89
CA ALA A 191 -6.74 0.84 -14.50
C ALA A 191 -7.63 -0.18 -15.20
N TYR A 192 -8.92 -0.21 -14.85
CA TYR A 192 -9.89 -1.17 -15.38
C TYR A 192 -10.87 -0.51 -16.32
N SER A 193 -11.32 0.72 -16.03
CA SER A 193 -12.37 1.41 -16.76
C SER A 193 -12.12 2.91 -16.90
N ASP A 194 -12.33 3.42 -18.10
CA ASP A 194 -12.24 4.83 -18.45
C ASP A 194 -13.35 5.69 -17.80
N LEU A 195 -14.35 5.09 -17.17
CA LEU A 195 -15.37 5.84 -16.42
C LEU A 195 -14.75 6.56 -15.21
N PHE A 196 -13.64 6.06 -14.69
CA PHE A 196 -13.01 6.59 -13.48
C PHE A 196 -11.86 7.53 -13.80
N SER A 197 -11.65 8.49 -12.91
CA SER A 197 -10.44 9.29 -12.85
C SER A 197 -9.79 9.12 -11.49
N CYS A 198 -8.48 8.89 -11.48
CA CYS A 198 -7.70 8.56 -10.30
C CYS A 198 -6.52 9.51 -10.15
N ALA A 199 -6.03 9.69 -8.93
CA ALA A 199 -4.89 10.54 -8.65
C ALA A 199 -3.62 9.96 -9.30
N ILE A 200 -2.86 10.78 -9.99
CA ILE A 200 -1.56 10.40 -10.54
C ILE A 200 -0.49 10.70 -9.47
N PRO A 201 0.27 9.69 -8.99
CA PRO A 201 1.39 9.92 -8.09
C PRO A 201 2.35 10.97 -8.67
N ARG A 202 2.81 11.88 -7.83
CA ARG A 202 3.75 12.91 -8.24
C ARG A 202 5.17 12.33 -8.34
N LYS A 203 6.11 13.10 -8.89
CA LYS A 203 7.51 12.65 -9.03
C LYS A 203 8.13 12.24 -7.70
N GLU A 204 7.82 12.94 -6.61
CA GLU A 204 8.30 12.66 -5.26
C GLU A 204 7.66 11.42 -4.61
N ASP A 205 6.64 10.83 -5.24
CA ASP A 205 6.01 9.57 -4.81
C ASP A 205 6.61 8.35 -5.53
N HIS A 206 7.72 8.56 -6.26
CA HIS A 206 8.44 7.47 -6.90
C HIS A 206 9.32 6.73 -5.88
N LEU A 207 9.14 5.43 -5.79
CA LEU A 207 9.95 4.54 -4.96
C LEU A 207 11.04 3.90 -5.84
N ASP A 208 12.30 4.22 -5.58
CA ASP A 208 13.45 3.71 -6.35
C ASP A 208 13.76 2.24 -5.99
N VAL A 209 12.78 1.36 -6.17
CA VAL A 209 12.84 -0.09 -5.95
C VAL A 209 11.86 -0.79 -6.88
N ALA A 210 12.12 -2.03 -7.27
CA ALA A 210 11.16 -2.84 -8.02
C ALA A 210 10.25 -3.60 -7.05
N LEU A 211 9.02 -3.11 -6.85
CA LEU A 211 8.05 -3.71 -5.95
C LEU A 211 7.24 -4.80 -6.67
N ARG A 212 7.85 -5.99 -6.83
CA ARG A 212 7.18 -7.18 -7.38
C ARG A 212 6.32 -7.87 -6.33
N VAL A 213 5.41 -7.10 -5.73
CA VAL A 213 4.37 -7.52 -4.79
C VAL A 213 3.09 -6.73 -5.08
N GLY A 214 1.96 -7.18 -4.56
CA GLY A 214 0.67 -6.55 -4.83
C GLY A 214 0.13 -6.88 -6.23
N GLU A 215 -0.71 -6.03 -6.75
CA GLU A 215 -1.41 -6.22 -8.02
C GLU A 215 -0.53 -5.87 -9.23
N MET A 216 -0.59 -6.69 -10.25
CA MET A 216 0.02 -6.48 -11.57
C MET A 216 -0.91 -5.67 -12.48
N LYS A 217 -0.45 -5.23 -13.64
CA LYS A 217 -1.32 -4.58 -14.62
C LYS A 217 -2.45 -5.54 -15.06
N TYR A 218 -3.64 -4.99 -15.24
CA TYR A 218 -4.83 -5.76 -15.63
C TYR A 218 -4.84 -5.99 -17.16
N HIS A 219 -4.71 -4.93 -17.93
CA HIS A 219 -4.61 -4.99 -19.41
C HIS A 219 -3.15 -5.16 -19.85
N GLU A 220 -2.94 -5.81 -20.98
CA GLU A 220 -1.60 -5.99 -21.60
C GLU A 220 -1.11 -4.74 -22.33
#